data_efe4fdd73b84d437efeac93e61068544
#
_entry.id   efe4fdd73b84d437efeac93e61068544
#
_cell.length_a   1.000
_cell.length_b   1.000
_cell.length_c   1.000
_cell.angle_alpha   90.00
_cell.angle_beta   90.00
_cell.angle_gamma   90.00
#
_symmetry.space_group_name_H-M   'P 1'
#
loop_
_entity.id
_entity.type
_entity.pdbx_description
1 polymer ?
#
loop_
_entity_poly.entity_id
_entity_poly.type
_entity_poly.pdbx_seq_one_letter_code
_entity_poly.pdbx_strand_id
1 'polypeptide(L)'
;YRAAVDLNASRLGVKARAAGINLVLITQRPDKDALPMQLRANLTNRLVLKVADKRNSMLVLDEPGAERLLGRGHLAAKLSGEGRVILTQVPFASEEEIAELAELIRRAWL
;
A
#
# COMPACT_ATOMS: atom_id res chain seq x y z
N TYR A 1 0.26 14.60 -17.36
CA TYR A 1 0.54 14.65 -15.93
C TYR A 1 0.58 13.27 -15.29
N ARG A 2 -0.51 12.48 -15.43
CA ARG A 2 -0.60 11.11 -14.90
C ARG A 2 0.45 10.17 -15.53
N ALA A 3 0.60 10.22 -16.86
CA ALA A 3 1.57 9.39 -17.56
C ALA A 3 3.01 9.64 -17.10
N ALA A 4 3.36 10.89 -16.79
CA ALA A 4 4.67 11.24 -16.26
C ALA A 4 4.88 10.68 -14.84
N VAL A 5 3.85 10.73 -13.98
CA VAL A 5 3.90 10.17 -12.63
C VAL A 5 4.05 8.64 -12.70
N ASP A 6 3.26 7.96 -13.51
CA ASP A 6 3.33 6.51 -13.68
C ASP A 6 4.70 6.07 -14.22
N LEU A 7 5.23 6.77 -15.20
CA LEU A 7 6.54 6.48 -15.77
C LEU A 7 7.66 6.66 -14.73
N ASN A 8 7.66 7.75 -13.99
CA ASN A 8 8.69 8.03 -13.00
C ASN A 8 8.59 7.10 -11.79
N ALA A 9 7.39 6.77 -11.34
CA ALA A 9 7.18 5.79 -10.28
C ALA A 9 7.66 4.40 -10.70
N SER A 10 7.39 3.99 -11.93
CA SER A 10 7.86 2.72 -12.48
C SER A 10 9.38 2.68 -12.58
N ARG A 11 10.02 3.76 -13.01
CA ARG A 11 11.49 3.87 -13.05
C ARG A 11 12.11 3.79 -11.67
N LEU A 12 11.53 4.46 -10.68
CA LEU A 12 11.97 4.37 -9.28
C LEU A 12 11.83 2.94 -8.76
N GLY A 13 10.73 2.27 -9.06
CA GLY A 13 10.51 0.89 -8.66
C GLY A 13 11.60 -0.07 -9.17
N VAL A 14 12.13 0.18 -10.37
CA VAL A 14 13.19 -0.66 -10.97
C VAL A 14 14.57 -0.27 -10.47
N LYS A 15 14.88 1.02 -10.41
CA LYS A 15 16.25 1.53 -10.22
C LYS A 15 16.58 1.99 -8.80
N ALA A 16 15.58 2.38 -8.04
CA ALA A 16 15.77 3.01 -6.74
C ALA A 16 16.38 2.05 -5.70
N ARG A 17 16.12 0.76 -5.84
CA ARG A 17 16.63 -0.27 -4.92
C ARG A 17 18.15 -0.27 -4.87
N ALA A 18 18.81 -0.21 -6.01
CA ALA A 18 20.26 -0.16 -6.08
C ALA A 18 20.85 1.16 -5.55
N ALA A 19 20.09 2.24 -5.61
CA ALA A 19 20.47 3.56 -5.12
C ALA A 19 20.12 3.80 -3.63
N GLY A 20 19.52 2.82 -2.95
CA GLY A 20 19.07 2.97 -1.56
C GLY A 20 17.85 3.86 -1.37
N ILE A 21 17.08 4.09 -2.43
CA ILE A 21 15.84 4.86 -2.37
C ILE A 21 14.67 3.91 -2.11
N ASN A 22 13.88 4.21 -1.10
CA ASN A 22 12.67 3.45 -0.77
C ASN A 22 11.44 4.16 -1.35
N LEU A 23 10.63 3.42 -2.10
CA LEU A 23 9.36 3.91 -2.63
C LEU A 23 8.21 3.38 -1.77
N VAL A 24 7.43 4.28 -1.19
CA VAL A 24 6.19 3.94 -0.47
C VAL A 24 5.02 4.50 -1.26
N LEU A 25 4.13 3.61 -1.68
CA LEU A 25 2.93 3.96 -2.42
C LEU A 25 1.69 3.62 -1.60
N ILE A 26 0.84 4.61 -1.33
CA ILE A 26 -0.38 4.44 -0.55
C ILE A 26 -1.56 4.83 -1.44
N THR A 27 -2.56 3.94 -1.53
CA THR A 27 -3.75 4.20 -2.33
C THR A 27 -4.99 3.57 -1.69
N GLN A 28 -6.13 4.21 -1.86
CA GLN A 28 -7.44 3.69 -1.44
C GLN A 28 -8.17 2.96 -2.58
N ARG A 29 -7.72 3.12 -3.81
CA ARG A 29 -8.32 2.49 -5.00
C ARG A 29 -7.28 1.64 -5.73
N PRO A 30 -7.15 0.37 -5.33
CA PRO A 30 -6.21 -0.53 -5.98
C PRO A 30 -6.78 -1.08 -7.29
N ASP A 31 -7.15 -0.22 -8.22
CA ASP A 31 -7.55 -0.64 -9.56
C ASP A 31 -6.34 -0.67 -10.51
N LYS A 32 -6.54 -1.29 -11.66
CA LYS A 32 -5.47 -1.42 -12.67
C LYS A 32 -5.01 -0.07 -13.23
N ASP A 33 -5.85 0.96 -13.12
CA ASP A 33 -5.52 2.30 -13.58
C ASP A 33 -4.67 3.05 -12.55
N ALA A 34 -4.95 2.85 -11.25
CA ALA A 34 -4.16 3.42 -10.17
C ALA A 34 -2.84 2.70 -9.96
N LEU A 35 -2.83 1.37 -10.20
CA LEU A 35 -1.65 0.52 -10.03
C LEU A 35 -1.36 -0.26 -11.32
N PRO A 36 -0.66 0.33 -12.30
CA PRO A 36 -0.24 -0.36 -13.51
C PRO A 36 0.54 -1.64 -13.20
N MET A 37 0.42 -2.64 -14.07
CA MET A 37 1.05 -3.95 -13.87
C MET A 37 2.56 -3.85 -13.63
N GLN A 38 3.25 -3.01 -14.38
CA GLN A 38 4.70 -2.83 -14.24
C GLN A 38 5.07 -2.29 -12.85
N LEU A 39 4.31 -1.32 -12.34
CA LEU A 39 4.53 -0.77 -11.02
C LEU A 39 4.25 -1.82 -9.94
N ARG A 40 3.15 -2.56 -10.05
CA ARG A 40 2.80 -3.64 -9.12
C ARG A 40 3.88 -4.74 -9.08
N ALA A 41 4.44 -5.09 -10.23
CA ALA A 41 5.49 -6.11 -10.30
C ALA A 41 6.75 -5.72 -9.53
N ASN A 42 7.06 -4.42 -9.43
CA ASN A 42 8.21 -3.91 -8.72
C ASN A 42 7.96 -3.63 -7.23
N LEU A 43 6.70 -3.55 -6.82
CA LEU A 43 6.29 -3.39 -5.42
C LEU A 43 6.04 -4.77 -4.81
N THR A 44 7.11 -5.38 -4.32
CA THR A 44 7.08 -6.76 -3.81
C THR A 44 6.55 -6.88 -2.39
N ASN A 45 6.70 -5.84 -1.59
CA ASN A 45 6.14 -5.78 -0.25
C ASN A 45 4.81 -5.04 -0.29
N ARG A 46 3.75 -5.70 0.18
CA ARG A 46 2.40 -5.15 0.12
C ARG A 46 1.71 -5.31 1.45
N LEU A 47 1.16 -4.22 1.96
CA LEU A 47 0.34 -4.20 3.16
C LEU A 47 -1.08 -3.85 2.73
N VAL A 48 -1.99 -4.79 2.85
CA VAL A 48 -3.35 -4.67 2.31
C VAL A 48 -4.37 -4.71 3.43
N LEU A 49 -5.09 -3.64 3.60
CA LEU A 49 -6.26 -3.58 4.46
C LEU A 49 -7.48 -4.13 3.71
N LYS A 50 -8.63 -4.22 4.39
CA LYS A 50 -9.84 -4.76 3.79
C LYS A 50 -10.18 -4.07 2.46
N VAL A 51 -10.45 -4.88 1.44
CA VAL A 51 -10.92 -4.43 0.12
C VAL A 51 -12.38 -4.81 -0.10
N ALA A 52 -13.01 -4.22 -1.12
CA ALA A 52 -14.43 -4.38 -1.37
C ALA A 52 -14.84 -5.78 -1.85
N ASP A 53 -13.99 -6.43 -2.66
CA ASP A 53 -14.34 -7.68 -3.31
C ASP A 53 -13.09 -8.54 -3.61
N LYS A 54 -13.34 -9.77 -4.04
CA LYS A 54 -12.32 -10.73 -4.42
C LYS A 54 -11.45 -10.25 -5.58
N ARG A 55 -12.02 -9.52 -6.53
CA ARG A 55 -11.31 -8.98 -7.68
C ARG A 55 -10.21 -8.01 -7.25
N ASN A 56 -10.53 -7.11 -6.31
CA ASN A 56 -9.55 -6.19 -5.75
C ASN A 56 -8.48 -6.93 -4.93
N SER A 57 -8.85 -7.98 -4.20
CA SER A 57 -7.88 -8.81 -3.50
C SER A 57 -6.89 -9.47 -4.47
N MET A 58 -7.38 -10.04 -5.56
CA MET A 58 -6.51 -10.61 -6.60
C MET A 58 -5.56 -9.59 -7.20
N LEU A 59 -6.02 -8.34 -7.34
CA LEU A 59 -5.21 -7.27 -7.89
C LEU A 59 -4.03 -6.89 -6.97
N VAL A 60 -4.22 -6.84 -5.67
CA VAL A 60 -3.23 -6.33 -4.72
C VAL A 60 -2.46 -7.41 -3.99
N LEU A 61 -3.06 -8.59 -3.77
CA LEU A 61 -2.40 -9.73 -3.10
C LEU A 61 -1.99 -10.85 -4.06
N ASP A 62 -2.49 -10.84 -5.28
CA ASP A 62 -2.41 -11.94 -6.24
C ASP A 62 -3.15 -13.20 -5.74
N GLU A 63 -3.96 -13.07 -4.71
CA GLU A 63 -4.80 -14.14 -4.17
C GLU A 63 -6.06 -13.57 -3.49
N PRO A 64 -7.13 -14.37 -3.30
CA PRO A 64 -8.31 -13.94 -2.56
C PRO A 64 -8.03 -13.87 -1.07
N GLY A 65 -8.84 -13.13 -0.34
CA GLY A 65 -8.78 -13.08 1.12
C GLY A 65 -8.87 -11.68 1.72
N ALA A 66 -8.37 -10.65 1.05
CA ALA A 66 -8.43 -9.30 1.58
C ALA A 66 -9.87 -8.76 1.72
N GLU A 67 -10.81 -9.27 0.94
CA GLU A 67 -12.23 -8.95 1.06
C GLU A 67 -12.87 -9.51 2.35
N ARG A 68 -12.24 -10.51 2.94
CA ARG A 68 -12.71 -11.17 4.17
C ARG A 68 -12.04 -10.67 5.44
N LEU A 69 -11.14 -9.68 5.33
CA LEU A 69 -10.52 -9.06 6.50
C LEU A 69 -11.57 -8.40 7.39
N LEU A 70 -11.32 -8.36 8.69
CA LEU A 70 -12.28 -7.87 9.67
C LEU A 70 -12.46 -6.36 9.67
N GLY A 71 -11.49 -5.62 9.10
CA GLY A 71 -11.46 -4.16 9.16
C GLY A 71 -10.73 -3.65 10.40
N ARG A 72 -10.72 -2.36 10.63
CA ARG A 72 -10.11 -1.69 11.78
C ARG A 72 -8.64 -2.09 12.03
N GLY A 73 -7.86 -2.14 10.96
CA GLY A 73 -6.45 -2.47 11.05
C GLY A 73 -6.11 -3.95 10.86
N HIS A 74 -7.11 -4.84 10.66
CA HIS A 74 -6.85 -6.20 10.24
C HIS A 74 -6.23 -6.19 8.84
N LEU A 75 -5.05 -6.75 8.71
CA LEU A 75 -4.15 -6.53 7.59
C LEU A 75 -3.62 -7.85 7.03
N ALA A 76 -3.56 -7.93 5.73
CA ALA A 76 -2.85 -9.00 5.02
C ALA A 76 -1.53 -8.44 4.49
N ALA A 77 -0.43 -9.01 4.94
CA ALA A 77 0.91 -8.62 4.53
C ALA A 77 1.49 -9.66 3.57
N LYS A 78 1.91 -9.20 2.41
CA LYS A 78 2.66 -10.00 1.44
C LYS A 78 4.07 -9.42 1.37
N LEU A 79 5.01 -10.13 1.94
CA LEU A 79 6.39 -9.65 2.06
C LEU A 79 7.32 -10.42 1.15
N SER A 80 8.32 -9.72 0.61
CA SER A 80 9.36 -10.33 -0.21
C SER A 80 10.12 -11.36 0.62
N GLY A 81 10.29 -12.55 0.09
CA GLY A 81 10.94 -13.66 0.78
C GLY A 81 10.01 -14.54 1.62
N GLU A 82 8.78 -14.12 1.85
CA GLU A 82 7.76 -14.95 2.50
C GLU A 82 6.94 -15.73 1.47
N GLY A 83 6.77 -17.01 1.68
CA GLY A 83 6.03 -17.88 0.76
C GLY A 83 4.51 -17.78 0.87
N ARG A 84 3.99 -17.04 1.84
CA ARG A 84 2.54 -16.93 2.11
C ARG A 84 2.18 -15.54 2.60
N VAL A 85 0.89 -15.21 2.48
CA VAL A 85 0.32 -14.00 3.07
C VAL A 85 0.25 -14.17 4.60
N ILE A 86 0.69 -13.17 5.31
CA ILE A 86 0.67 -13.11 6.78
C ILE A 86 -0.50 -12.23 7.20
N LEU A 87 -1.39 -12.76 8.04
CA LEU A 87 -2.46 -11.97 8.63
C LEU A 87 -1.95 -11.34 9.93
N THR A 88 -2.12 -10.05 10.07
CA THR A 88 -1.66 -9.31 11.23
C THR A 88 -2.61 -8.17 11.57
N GLN A 89 -2.32 -7.45 12.63
CA GLN A 89 -3.13 -6.33 13.10
C GLN A 89 -2.25 -5.10 13.25
N VAL A 90 -2.67 -3.99 12.65
CA VAL A 90 -2.05 -2.69 12.88
C VAL A 90 -2.99 -1.83 13.75
N PRO A 91 -2.46 -0.84 14.49
CA PRO A 91 -3.30 0.05 15.28
C PRO A 91 -4.35 0.75 14.42
N PHE A 92 -5.55 0.85 14.94
CA PHE A 92 -6.59 1.65 14.32
C PHE A 92 -6.48 3.10 14.84
N ALA A 93 -6.45 4.05 13.92
CA ALA A 93 -6.48 5.48 14.25
C ALA A 93 -7.79 6.08 13.79
N SER A 94 -8.50 6.76 14.68
CA SER A 94 -9.71 7.49 14.33
C SER A 94 -9.36 8.79 13.59
N GLU A 95 -10.33 9.37 12.89
CA GLU A 95 -10.13 10.66 12.24
C GLU A 95 -9.73 11.76 13.23
N GLU A 96 -10.29 11.71 14.44
CA GLU A 96 -9.95 12.64 15.52
C GLU A 96 -8.49 12.49 15.97
N GLU A 97 -8.03 11.27 16.18
CA GLU A 97 -6.64 11.00 16.55
C GLU A 97 -5.66 11.43 15.46
N ILE A 98 -6.00 11.21 14.19
CA ILE A 98 -5.20 11.64 13.05
C ILE A 98 -5.13 13.17 13.00
N ALA A 99 -6.25 13.85 13.21
CA ALA A 99 -6.29 15.31 13.24
C ALA A 99 -5.45 15.90 14.39
N GLU A 100 -5.52 15.32 15.58
CA GLU A 100 -4.69 15.72 16.73
C GLU A 100 -3.20 15.52 16.45
N LEU A 101 -2.83 14.38 15.89
CA LEU A 101 -1.45 14.08 15.55
C LEU A 101 -0.93 15.04 14.47
N ALA A 102 -1.72 15.32 13.45
CA ALA A 102 -1.36 16.26 12.40
C ALA A 102 -1.13 17.67 12.97
N GLU A 103 -1.97 18.11 13.91
CA GLU A 103 -1.80 19.41 14.58
C GLU A 103 -0.53 19.47 15.44
N LEU A 104 -0.22 18.41 16.17
CA LEU A 104 1.02 18.31 16.93
C LEU A 104 2.26 18.39 16.05
N ILE A 105 2.24 17.69 14.92
CA ILE A 105 3.34 17.74 13.94
C ILE A 105 3.47 19.15 13.37
N ARG A 106 2.35 19.76 13.00
CA ARG A 106 2.35 21.13 12.47
C ARG A 106 2.98 22.11 13.43
N ARG A 107 2.64 22.04 14.72
CA ARG A 107 3.19 22.92 15.75
C ARG A 107 4.68 22.69 15.99
N ALA A 108 5.14 21.44 15.91
CA ALA A 108 6.54 21.08 16.13
C ALA A 108 7.45 21.52 14.99
N TRP A 109 6.92 21.65 13.77
CA TRP A 109 7.71 21.93 12.56
C TRP A 109 7.52 23.37 12.03
N LEU A 110 6.65 24.14 12.61
CA LEU A 110 6.42 25.56 12.26
C LEU A 110 6.91 26.51 13.38
#